data_f650eb7f014256492f29df5d428a675b
#
_entry.id   f650eb7f014256492f29df5d428a675b
#
_cell.length_a   1.000
_cell.length_b   1.000
_cell.length_c   1.000
_cell.angle_alpha   90.00
_cell.angle_beta   90.00
_cell.angle_gamma   90.00
#
_symmetry.space_group_name_H-M   'P 1'
#
loop_
_entity.id
_entity.type
_entity.pdbx_description
1 polymer ?
#
loop_
_entity_poly.entity_id
_entity_poly.type
_entity_poly.pdbx_seq_one_letter_code
_entity_poly.pdbx_strand_id
1 'polypeptide(L)' 'MQRRVITSVFFALILEGEHPEERLEKLNERRRKLLSYLEKAELAWVENPSEENLASMLNLRECIDDVQDEITALVNEL' A
#
# COMPACT_ATOMS: atom_id res chain seq x y z
N MET A 1 -6.29 27.66 10.36
CA MET A 1 -6.74 27.35 9.01
C MET A 1 -6.30 25.98 8.53
N GLN A 2 -5.05 25.62 8.72
CA GLN A 2 -4.58 24.27 8.40
C GLN A 2 -5.34 23.18 9.16
N ARG A 3 -5.73 23.45 10.40
CA ARG A 3 -6.54 22.53 11.19
C ARG A 3 -7.88 22.22 10.56
N ARG A 4 -8.49 23.19 9.88
CA ARG A 4 -9.77 22.98 9.21
C ARG A 4 -9.63 22.03 8.01
N VAL A 5 -8.54 22.16 7.26
CA VAL A 5 -8.28 21.28 6.13
C VAL A 5 -8.09 19.84 6.60
N ILE A 6 -7.27 19.66 7.64
CA ILE A 6 -7.02 18.33 8.22
C ILE A 6 -8.31 17.76 8.80
N THR A 7 -9.09 18.57 9.50
CA THR A 7 -10.38 18.18 10.06
C THR A 7 -11.36 17.80 8.96
N SER A 8 -11.37 18.53 7.84
CA SER A 8 -12.23 18.23 6.70
C SER A 8 -11.91 16.88 6.08
N VAL A 9 -10.65 16.53 5.93
CA VAL A 9 -10.22 15.24 5.43
C VAL A 9 -10.66 14.12 6.38
N PHE A 10 -10.48 14.33 7.67
CA PHE A 10 -10.91 13.39 8.70
C PHE A 10 -12.42 13.20 8.69
N PHE A 11 -13.17 14.29 8.58
CA PHE A 11 -14.62 14.25 8.47
C PHE A 11 -15.09 13.52 7.22
N ALA A 12 -14.43 13.76 6.09
CA ALA A 12 -14.75 13.07 4.85
C ALA A 12 -14.60 11.57 4.99
N LEU A 13 -13.55 11.11 5.65
CA LEU A 13 -13.33 9.68 5.93
C LEU A 13 -14.43 9.10 6.81
N ILE A 14 -14.85 9.83 7.83
CA ILE A 14 -15.93 9.41 8.71
C ILE A 14 -17.26 9.39 7.99
N LEU A 15 -17.56 10.42 7.20
CA LEU A 15 -18.80 10.53 6.44
C LEU A 15 -18.92 9.44 5.36
N GLU A 16 -17.81 9.02 4.80
CA GLU A 16 -17.78 7.92 3.83
C GLU A 16 -17.88 6.56 4.50
N GLY A 17 -17.92 6.52 5.84
CA GLY A 17 -18.01 5.27 6.58
C GLY A 17 -16.72 4.51 6.70
N GLU A 18 -15.60 5.10 6.27
CA GLU A 18 -14.29 4.52 6.46
C GLU A 18 -13.67 4.99 7.76
N HIS A 19 -13.47 4.07 8.69
CA HIS A 19 -12.70 4.29 9.89
C HIS A 19 -11.22 4.07 9.60
N PRO A 20 -10.31 4.80 10.29
CA PRO A 20 -8.87 4.60 10.10
C PRO A 20 -8.44 3.14 10.28
N GLU A 21 -9.06 2.44 11.21
CA GLU A 21 -8.76 1.03 11.45
C GLU A 21 -9.15 0.13 10.29
N GLU A 22 -10.30 0.37 9.67
CA GLU A 22 -10.75 -0.37 8.50
C GLU A 22 -9.84 -0.12 7.31
N ARG A 23 -9.43 1.14 7.14
CA ARG A 23 -8.49 1.50 6.08
C ARG A 23 -7.14 0.82 6.30
N LEU A 24 -6.67 0.76 7.53
CA LEU A 24 -5.45 0.06 7.89
C LEU A 24 -5.53 -1.42 7.54
N GLU A 25 -6.65 -2.07 7.85
CA GLU A 25 -6.90 -3.46 7.48
C GLU A 25 -6.83 -3.68 5.99
N LYS A 26 -7.48 -2.82 5.21
CA LYS A 26 -7.46 -2.89 3.74
C LYS A 26 -6.05 -2.73 3.18
N LEU A 27 -5.29 -1.80 3.73
CA LEU A 27 -3.90 -1.57 3.31
C LEU A 27 -3.01 -2.76 3.66
N ASN A 28 -3.17 -3.34 4.83
CA ASN A 28 -2.42 -4.53 5.24
C ASN A 28 -2.75 -5.73 4.36
N GLU A 29 -4.01 -5.89 3.99
CA GLU A 29 -4.43 -6.95 3.08
C GLU A 29 -3.84 -6.75 1.69
N ARG A 30 -3.88 -5.51 1.19
CA ARG A 30 -3.27 -5.17 -0.08
C ARG A 30 -1.77 -5.46 -0.09
N ARG A 31 -1.08 -5.11 1.00
CA ARG A 31 0.35 -5.40 1.14
C ARG A 31 0.62 -6.90 1.08
N ARG A 32 -0.19 -7.71 1.76
CA ARG A 32 -0.04 -9.17 1.72
C ARG A 32 -0.21 -9.72 0.32
N LYS A 33 -1.18 -9.24 -0.43
CA LYS A 33 -1.39 -9.64 -1.82
C LYS A 33 -0.20 -9.28 -2.70
N LEU A 34 0.32 -8.06 -2.53
CA LEU A 34 1.49 -7.59 -3.27
C LEU A 34 2.73 -8.41 -2.95
N LEU A 35 2.93 -8.76 -1.67
CA LEU A 35 4.04 -9.62 -1.27
C LEU A 35 3.94 -11.00 -1.90
N SER A 36 2.74 -11.56 -2.00
CA SER A 36 2.51 -12.83 -2.66
C SER A 36 2.84 -12.75 -4.16
N TYR A 37 2.45 -11.66 -4.82
CA TYR A 37 2.79 -11.44 -6.22
C TYR A 37 4.29 -11.25 -6.41
N LEU A 38 4.95 -10.55 -5.50
CA LEU A 38 6.39 -10.35 -5.54
C LEU A 38 7.13 -11.69 -5.45
N GLU A 39 6.70 -12.57 -4.56
CA GLU A 39 7.27 -13.90 -4.42
C GLU A 39 7.20 -14.68 -5.73
N LYS A 40 6.03 -14.64 -6.39
CA LYS A 40 5.85 -15.28 -7.70
C LYS A 40 6.73 -14.64 -8.77
N ALA A 41 6.85 -13.31 -8.75
CA ALA A 41 7.70 -12.61 -9.71
C ALA A 41 9.18 -12.94 -9.50
N GLU A 42 9.62 -13.08 -8.27
CA GLU A 42 10.99 -13.49 -7.95
C GLU A 42 11.28 -14.89 -8.46
N LEU A 43 10.36 -15.82 -8.28
CA LEU A 43 10.50 -17.18 -8.81
C LEU A 43 10.55 -17.19 -10.34
N ALA A 44 9.69 -16.39 -10.97
CA ALA A 44 9.70 -16.26 -12.43
C ALA A 44 11.03 -15.70 -12.93
N TRP A 45 11.59 -14.74 -12.23
CA TRP A 45 12.89 -14.16 -12.59
C TRP A 45 14.02 -15.17 -12.41
N VAL A 46 13.99 -15.97 -11.35
CA VAL A 46 14.99 -17.02 -11.13
C VAL A 46 14.96 -18.06 -12.24
N GLU A 47 13.78 -18.45 -12.70
CA GLU A 47 13.61 -19.42 -13.79
C GLU A 47 13.97 -18.82 -15.14
N ASN A 48 13.65 -17.55 -15.36
CA ASN A 48 13.91 -16.87 -16.63
C ASN A 48 14.32 -15.42 -16.33
N PRO A 49 15.63 -15.16 -16.12
CA PRO A 49 16.11 -13.81 -15.86
C PRO A 49 16.02 -12.96 -17.11
N SER A 50 14.91 -12.25 -17.26
CA SER A 50 14.65 -11.35 -18.36
C SER A 50 14.39 -9.93 -17.85
N GLU A 51 14.50 -8.95 -18.75
CA GLU A 51 14.20 -7.56 -18.41
C GLU A 51 12.74 -7.39 -17.97
N GLU A 52 11.83 -8.13 -18.61
CA GLU A 52 10.41 -8.10 -18.26
C GLU A 52 10.16 -8.61 -16.85
N ASN A 53 10.78 -9.73 -16.49
CA ASN A 53 10.63 -10.29 -15.14
C ASN A 53 11.28 -9.40 -14.09
N LEU A 54 12.41 -8.79 -14.42
CA LEU A 54 13.07 -7.83 -13.53
C LEU A 54 12.19 -6.60 -13.33
N ALA A 55 11.63 -6.04 -14.40
CA ALA A 55 10.73 -4.88 -14.33
C ALA A 55 9.50 -5.19 -13.49
N SER A 56 8.93 -6.38 -13.62
CA SER A 56 7.78 -6.81 -12.81
C SER A 56 8.13 -6.83 -11.32
N MET A 57 9.29 -7.37 -10.96
CA MET A 57 9.77 -7.38 -9.58
C MET A 57 9.93 -5.97 -9.02
N LEU A 58 10.59 -5.10 -9.79
CA LEU A 58 10.85 -3.73 -9.35
C LEU A 58 9.57 -2.94 -9.19
N ASN A 59 8.61 -3.10 -10.11
CA ASN A 59 7.31 -2.45 -10.02
C ASN A 59 6.53 -2.91 -8.77
N LEU A 60 6.56 -4.20 -8.47
CA LEU A 60 5.89 -4.73 -7.28
C LEU A 60 6.53 -4.20 -6.01
N ARG A 61 7.86 -4.11 -5.96
CA ARG A 61 8.57 -3.53 -4.81
C ARG A 61 8.19 -2.07 -4.60
N GLU A 62 8.09 -1.29 -5.66
CA GLU A 62 7.63 0.09 -5.58
C GLU A 62 6.21 0.19 -5.05
N CYS A 63 5.30 -0.65 -5.54
CA CYS A 63 3.93 -0.68 -5.05
C CYS A 63 3.86 -1.03 -3.57
N ILE A 64 4.68 -1.98 -3.12
CA ILE A 64 4.75 -2.38 -1.71
C ILE A 64 5.27 -1.22 -0.86
N ASP A 65 6.30 -0.53 -1.32
CA ASP A 65 6.84 0.64 -0.62
C ASP A 65 5.79 1.74 -0.48
N ASP A 66 5.03 2.00 -1.54
CA ASP A 66 3.95 3.00 -1.52
C ASP A 66 2.86 2.63 -0.51
N VAL A 67 2.45 1.36 -0.48
CA VAL A 67 1.47 0.88 0.49
C VAL A 67 2.03 0.97 1.91
N GLN A 68 3.29 0.62 2.09
CA GLN A 68 3.96 0.73 3.39
C GLN A 68 4.01 2.17 3.88
N ASP A 69 4.28 3.12 3.00
CA ASP A 69 4.29 4.54 3.34
C ASP A 69 2.89 5.01 3.77
N GLU A 70 1.85 4.56 3.07
CA GLU A 70 0.47 4.87 3.44
C GLU A 70 0.11 4.29 4.81
N ILE A 71 0.53 3.05 5.08
CA ILE A 71 0.31 2.41 6.38
C ILE A 71 0.99 3.21 7.49
N THR A 72 2.26 3.58 7.27
CA THR A 72 3.04 4.33 8.24
C THR A 72 2.39 5.68 8.53
N ALA A 73 1.96 6.40 7.50
CA ALA A 73 1.28 7.68 7.64
C ALA A 73 -0.03 7.54 8.44
N LEU A 74 -0.80 6.49 8.14
CA LEU A 74 -2.07 6.25 8.82
C LEU A 74 -1.87 5.87 10.29
N VAL A 75 -0.90 5.03 10.59
CA VAL A 75 -0.57 4.64 11.96
C VAL A 75 -0.12 5.85 12.77
N ASN A 76 0.63 6.76 12.17
CA ASN A 76 1.07 7.98 12.84
C ASN A 76 -0.09 8.94 13.15
N GLU A 77 -1.18 8.85 12.42
CA GLU A 77 -2.39 9.64 12.69
C GLU A 77 -3.28 9.03 13.78
N LEU A 78 -3.16 7.75 14.02
CA LEU A 78 -3.89 7.05 15.06
C LEU A 78 -3.28 7.31 16.44
#